data_7de63663fcf85520eb25cfc58e4e8646
#
_entry.id   7de63663fcf85520eb25cfc58e4e8646
#
_cell.length_a   1.000
_cell.length_b   1.000
_cell.length_c   1.000
_cell.angle_alpha   90.00
_cell.angle_beta   90.00
_cell.angle_gamma   90.00
#
_symmetry.space_group_name_H-M   'P 1'
#
loop_
_entity.id
_entity.type
_entity.pdbx_description
1 polymer ?
#
loop_
_entity_poly.entity_id
_entity_poly.type
_entity_poly.pdbx_seq_one_letter_code
_entity_poly.pdbx_strand_id
1 'polypeptide(L)'
;MKSLFILLALCATAWAHKPSDAHLALSADGARVTGRLDIAVRDLDGALQLDNGDGRITWGELQAASPRIADYVRSRIAIAGCPITLGTAQLVDLSDGAYWSLPLTAACIQAPRELFVTYNLLFDLDAQHRGLIHVGAQTIVVRDGSPIRIDLGARTSVASFIREGVIHIWKGIDHILFLLCLVLPAVFQSKRARWQAATSMRDVAVEVLETVTAFTLAHSITLVISAVGLISLPSRFVETAIALSVVAAALNNLFRTIDARWAVAFALGLLHGFGFSSVLIDLGLPSRELIGALLGFNIGVEIGQAAIVLVTIPLLYLIRRTLAYQALLWGGSGVVACLAAIWSYQRCFV
;
A
#
# COMPACT_ATOMS: atom_id res chain seq x y z
N MET A 1 11.16 -0.98 -34.07
CA MET A 1 10.26 0.10 -33.64
C MET A 1 8.78 -0.24 -33.79
N LYS A 2 8.29 -0.82 -34.89
CA LYS A 2 6.85 -1.18 -35.06
C LYS A 2 6.36 -2.25 -34.07
N SER A 3 7.20 -3.22 -33.71
CA SER A 3 6.82 -4.29 -32.75
C SER A 3 6.72 -3.82 -31.28
N LEU A 4 7.43 -2.76 -30.90
CA LEU A 4 7.38 -2.16 -29.57
C LEU A 4 6.08 -1.34 -29.38
N PHE A 5 5.59 -0.69 -30.44
CA PHE A 5 4.31 0.02 -30.45
C PHE A 5 3.10 -0.93 -30.33
N ILE A 6 3.19 -2.12 -30.92
CA ILE A 6 2.12 -3.13 -30.84
C ILE A 6 2.04 -3.72 -29.42
N LEU A 7 3.18 -3.91 -28.74
CA LEU A 7 3.18 -4.39 -27.33
C LEU A 7 2.61 -3.34 -26.37
N LEU A 8 2.90 -2.05 -26.59
CA LEU A 8 2.32 -0.94 -25.81
C LEU A 8 0.82 -0.75 -26.06
N ALA A 9 0.34 -1.02 -27.27
CA ALA A 9 -1.08 -0.92 -27.61
C ALA A 9 -1.92 -2.08 -27.02
N LEU A 10 -1.32 -3.25 -26.79
CA LEU A 10 -2.00 -4.40 -26.17
C LEU A 10 -2.15 -4.27 -24.65
N CYS A 11 -1.37 -3.41 -23.99
CA CYS A 11 -1.55 -3.09 -22.57
C CYS A 11 -2.67 -2.08 -22.28
N ALA A 12 -3.25 -1.46 -23.29
CA ALA A 12 -4.19 -0.33 -23.12
C ALA A 12 -5.67 -0.75 -22.96
N THR A 13 -6.01 -2.04 -22.95
CA THR A 13 -7.43 -2.49 -22.97
C THR A 13 -7.83 -3.46 -21.87
N ALA A 14 -7.07 -3.57 -20.80
CA ALA A 14 -7.55 -4.27 -19.60
C ALA A 14 -8.20 -3.24 -18.66
N TRP A 15 -9.42 -2.83 -18.97
CA TRP A 15 -10.37 -2.34 -17.97
C TRP A 15 -10.81 -3.55 -17.13
N ALA A 16 -9.94 -4.01 -16.28
CA ALA A 16 -10.34 -4.93 -15.23
C ALA A 16 -11.08 -4.08 -14.20
N HIS A 17 -12.40 -4.22 -14.12
CA HIS A 17 -13.14 -3.75 -12.94
C HIS A 17 -12.41 -4.29 -11.72
N LYS A 18 -12.04 -3.40 -10.79
CA LYS A 18 -11.44 -3.83 -9.53
C LYS A 18 -12.42 -4.82 -8.88
N PRO A 19 -12.01 -6.03 -8.52
CA PRO A 19 -12.87 -6.96 -7.80
C PRO A 19 -13.44 -6.29 -6.56
N SER A 20 -14.68 -6.59 -6.21
CA SER A 20 -15.29 -6.05 -5.00
C SER A 20 -14.49 -6.51 -3.77
N ASP A 21 -14.24 -5.60 -2.85
CA ASP A 21 -13.60 -5.91 -1.57
C ASP A 21 -14.28 -5.14 -0.43
N ALA A 22 -14.27 -5.74 0.76
CA ALA A 22 -14.69 -5.07 1.98
C ALA A 22 -13.71 -5.40 3.10
N HIS A 23 -13.53 -4.45 4.00
CA HIS A 23 -12.53 -4.50 5.05
C HIS A 23 -13.23 -4.65 6.41
N LEU A 24 -12.88 -5.69 7.15
CA LEU A 24 -13.34 -5.94 8.51
C LEU A 24 -12.15 -5.86 9.47
N ALA A 25 -11.97 -4.74 10.15
CA ALA A 25 -10.97 -4.61 11.19
C ALA A 25 -11.56 -5.06 12.53
N LEU A 26 -10.85 -5.91 13.26
CA LEU A 26 -11.24 -6.42 14.58
C LEU A 26 -10.11 -6.24 15.60
N SER A 27 -10.48 -5.85 16.80
CA SER A 27 -9.59 -5.75 17.95
C SER A 27 -10.28 -6.34 19.19
N ALA A 28 -9.58 -7.16 19.95
CA ALA A 28 -10.11 -7.77 21.17
C ALA A 28 -9.45 -7.15 22.41
N ASP A 29 -10.29 -6.70 23.35
CA ASP A 29 -9.86 -6.24 24.68
C ASP A 29 -10.67 -6.98 25.75
N GLY A 30 -10.05 -7.93 26.39
CA GLY A 30 -10.73 -8.86 27.29
C GLY A 30 -11.87 -9.61 26.59
N ALA A 31 -13.08 -9.56 27.16
CA ALA A 31 -14.27 -10.19 26.59
C ALA A 31 -14.99 -9.32 25.54
N ARG A 32 -14.49 -8.11 25.26
CA ARG A 32 -15.07 -7.22 24.27
C ARG A 32 -14.25 -7.25 22.98
N VAL A 33 -14.91 -7.50 21.88
CA VAL A 33 -14.35 -7.34 20.53
C VAL A 33 -14.95 -6.07 19.92
N THR A 34 -14.10 -5.16 19.50
CA THR A 34 -14.48 -3.96 18.75
C THR A 34 -14.00 -4.07 17.32
N GLY A 35 -14.68 -3.43 16.41
CA GLY A 35 -14.26 -3.46 15.03
C GLY A 35 -14.95 -2.42 14.17
N ARG A 36 -14.57 -2.43 12.90
CA ARG A 36 -15.11 -1.58 11.85
C ARG A 36 -15.21 -2.39 10.57
N LEU A 37 -16.36 -2.29 9.94
CA LEU A 37 -16.63 -2.87 8.64
C LEU A 37 -16.79 -1.77 7.60
N ASP A 38 -15.91 -1.72 6.63
CA ASP A 38 -15.95 -0.77 5.53
C ASP A 38 -16.37 -1.51 4.25
N ILE A 39 -17.50 -1.11 3.66
CA ILE A 39 -18.08 -1.71 2.44
C ILE A 39 -18.19 -0.60 1.39
N ALA A 40 -17.70 -0.84 0.18
CA ALA A 40 -17.82 0.12 -0.90
C ALA A 40 -19.30 0.42 -1.22
N VAL A 41 -19.64 1.70 -1.34
CA VAL A 41 -21.03 2.14 -1.58
C VAL A 41 -21.58 1.55 -2.88
N ARG A 42 -20.75 1.42 -3.92
CA ARG A 42 -21.11 0.78 -5.20
C ARG A 42 -21.51 -0.68 -5.04
N ASP A 43 -20.84 -1.40 -4.12
CA ASP A 43 -21.10 -2.82 -3.90
C ASP A 43 -22.38 -3.02 -3.06
N LEU A 44 -22.65 -2.09 -2.14
CA LEU A 44 -23.92 -2.01 -1.42
C LEU A 44 -25.10 -1.68 -2.35
N ASP A 45 -24.89 -0.81 -3.32
CA ASP A 45 -25.91 -0.51 -4.33
C ASP A 45 -26.24 -1.74 -5.17
N GLY A 46 -25.22 -2.46 -5.63
CA GLY A 46 -25.40 -3.73 -6.31
C GLY A 46 -26.19 -4.77 -5.50
N ALA A 47 -26.02 -4.75 -4.17
CA ALA A 47 -26.72 -5.68 -3.26
C ALA A 47 -28.14 -5.25 -2.89
N LEU A 48 -28.38 -3.96 -2.71
CA LEU A 48 -29.59 -3.44 -2.06
C LEU A 48 -30.40 -2.45 -2.92
N GLN A 49 -29.89 -2.10 -4.11
CA GLN A 49 -30.51 -1.11 -5.00
C GLN A 49 -30.80 0.18 -4.24
N LEU A 50 -29.74 0.92 -3.94
CA LEU A 50 -29.79 2.13 -3.12
C LEU A 50 -30.13 3.36 -3.95
N ASP A 51 -29.67 3.39 -5.21
CA ASP A 51 -29.92 4.47 -6.16
C ASP A 51 -31.41 4.53 -6.52
N ASN A 52 -31.99 5.72 -6.44
CA ASN A 52 -33.38 5.99 -6.82
C ASN A 52 -33.62 6.02 -8.35
N GLY A 53 -32.58 5.79 -9.15
CA GLY A 53 -32.60 5.76 -10.62
C GLY A 53 -32.02 7.00 -11.28
N ASP A 54 -31.40 7.91 -10.52
CA ASP A 54 -30.74 9.10 -11.06
C ASP A 54 -29.25 8.89 -11.39
N GLY A 55 -28.71 7.71 -11.09
CA GLY A 55 -27.31 7.30 -11.33
C GLY A 55 -26.34 7.85 -10.29
N ARG A 56 -26.82 8.34 -9.14
CA ARG A 56 -26.01 8.89 -8.06
C ARG A 56 -26.53 8.44 -6.71
N ILE A 57 -25.66 7.85 -5.90
CA ILE A 57 -26.00 7.49 -4.53
C ILE A 57 -25.73 8.67 -3.61
N THR A 58 -26.75 9.25 -3.05
CA THR A 58 -26.69 10.38 -2.13
C THR A 58 -26.58 9.93 -0.67
N TRP A 59 -26.10 10.82 0.19
CA TRP A 59 -26.10 10.57 1.65
C TRP A 59 -27.52 10.30 2.20
N GLY A 60 -28.53 10.97 1.67
CA GLY A 60 -29.92 10.77 2.08
C GLY A 60 -30.43 9.35 1.80
N GLU A 61 -30.08 8.78 0.64
CA GLU A 61 -30.42 7.40 0.26
C GLU A 61 -29.71 6.39 1.14
N LEU A 62 -28.40 6.61 1.40
CA LEU A 62 -27.62 5.77 2.33
C LEU A 62 -28.22 5.80 3.74
N GLN A 63 -28.59 6.97 4.24
CA GLN A 63 -29.23 7.11 5.54
C GLN A 63 -30.59 6.40 5.59
N ALA A 64 -31.42 6.58 4.58
CA ALA A 64 -32.72 5.90 4.50
C ALA A 64 -32.57 4.38 4.42
N ALA A 65 -31.54 3.88 3.74
CA ALA A 65 -31.23 2.45 3.62
C ALA A 65 -30.45 1.88 4.82
N SER A 66 -30.00 2.70 5.77
CA SER A 66 -29.14 2.26 6.90
C SER A 66 -29.71 1.05 7.67
N PRO A 67 -31.02 0.95 7.98
CA PRO A 67 -31.58 -0.24 8.61
C PRO A 67 -31.45 -1.48 7.74
N ARG A 68 -31.72 -1.38 6.43
CA ARG A 68 -31.59 -2.49 5.46
C ARG A 68 -30.14 -2.95 5.34
N ILE A 69 -29.18 -2.00 5.31
CA ILE A 69 -27.75 -2.30 5.27
C ILE A 69 -27.35 -3.02 6.57
N ALA A 70 -27.81 -2.54 7.72
CA ALA A 70 -27.51 -3.18 9.00
C ALA A 70 -28.03 -4.62 9.09
N ASP A 71 -29.24 -4.89 8.60
CA ASP A 71 -29.83 -6.23 8.56
C ASP A 71 -29.09 -7.14 7.57
N TYR A 72 -28.70 -6.60 6.42
CA TYR A 72 -27.88 -7.29 5.43
C TYR A 72 -26.56 -7.76 6.06
N VAL A 73 -25.86 -6.86 6.78
CA VAL A 73 -24.60 -7.15 7.46
C VAL A 73 -24.80 -8.19 8.58
N ARG A 74 -25.84 -8.03 9.45
CA ARG A 74 -26.11 -8.95 10.56
C ARG A 74 -26.40 -10.37 10.09
N SER A 75 -27.02 -10.52 8.93
CA SER A 75 -27.32 -11.84 8.37
C SER A 75 -26.11 -12.55 7.78
N ARG A 76 -25.01 -11.83 7.53
CA ARG A 76 -23.85 -12.33 6.78
C ARG A 76 -22.52 -12.31 7.55
N ILE A 77 -22.46 -11.60 8.66
CA ILE A 77 -21.27 -11.59 9.54
C ILE A 77 -21.66 -12.10 10.91
N ALA A 78 -20.92 -13.06 11.41
CA ALA A 78 -21.08 -13.58 12.76
C ALA A 78 -19.72 -13.84 13.41
N ILE A 79 -19.65 -13.64 14.72
CA ILE A 79 -18.53 -14.06 15.56
C ILE A 79 -19.08 -15.09 16.55
N ALA A 80 -18.61 -16.31 16.45
CA ALA A 80 -19.16 -17.42 17.24
C ALA A 80 -19.07 -17.14 18.74
N GLY A 81 -20.19 -17.25 19.45
CA GLY A 81 -20.26 -17.00 20.90
C GLY A 81 -20.16 -15.52 21.32
N CYS A 82 -20.15 -14.58 20.37
CA CYS A 82 -20.05 -13.15 20.64
C CYS A 82 -21.09 -12.37 19.82
N PRO A 83 -22.29 -12.08 20.36
CA PRO A 83 -23.32 -11.33 19.65
C PRO A 83 -22.80 -9.94 19.22
N ILE A 84 -23.05 -9.61 17.94
CA ILE A 84 -22.58 -8.37 17.31
C ILE A 84 -23.65 -7.29 17.46
N THR A 85 -23.21 -6.09 17.85
CA THR A 85 -23.99 -4.86 17.82
C THR A 85 -23.33 -3.89 16.83
N LEU A 86 -24.09 -3.34 15.89
CA LEU A 86 -23.63 -2.36 14.93
C LEU A 86 -23.87 -0.95 15.46
N GLY A 87 -22.89 -0.07 15.31
CA GLY A 87 -22.98 1.34 15.67
C GLY A 87 -23.52 2.21 14.53
N THR A 88 -23.44 3.53 14.72
CA THR A 88 -23.83 4.49 13.68
C THR A 88 -22.79 4.52 12.57
N ALA A 89 -23.23 4.30 11.34
CA ALA A 89 -22.39 4.31 10.19
C ALA A 89 -21.92 5.71 9.79
N GLN A 90 -20.79 5.78 9.12
CA GLN A 90 -20.20 6.98 8.56
C GLN A 90 -19.80 6.75 7.11
N LEU A 91 -19.85 7.79 6.30
CA LEU A 91 -19.29 7.77 4.94
C LEU A 91 -17.81 8.15 5.03
N VAL A 92 -16.96 7.31 4.46
CA VAL A 92 -15.51 7.50 4.43
C VAL A 92 -15.03 7.39 3.00
N ASP A 93 -14.26 8.36 2.54
CA ASP A 93 -13.62 8.29 1.23
C ASP A 93 -12.27 7.59 1.37
N LEU A 94 -12.12 6.45 0.69
CA LEU A 94 -10.86 5.74 0.53
C LEU A 94 -10.28 6.02 -0.86
N SER A 95 -9.10 5.47 -1.15
CA SER A 95 -8.38 5.71 -2.40
C SER A 95 -9.14 5.33 -3.66
N ASP A 96 -10.09 4.42 -3.55
CA ASP A 96 -10.82 3.80 -4.66
C ASP A 96 -12.33 4.08 -4.65
N GLY A 97 -12.78 4.96 -3.76
CA GLY A 97 -14.16 5.43 -3.72
C GLY A 97 -14.74 5.65 -2.33
N ALA A 98 -16.04 5.88 -2.28
CA ALA A 98 -16.78 6.07 -1.05
C ALA A 98 -17.14 4.73 -0.39
N TYR A 99 -16.93 4.64 0.92
CA TYR A 99 -17.19 3.46 1.74
C TYR A 99 -18.19 3.77 2.84
N TRP A 100 -19.11 2.85 3.07
CA TRP A 100 -19.99 2.83 4.22
C TRP A 100 -19.28 2.13 5.36
N SER A 101 -18.85 2.91 6.33
CA SER A 101 -18.07 2.49 7.49
C SER A 101 -18.98 2.24 8.68
N LEU A 102 -19.10 0.98 9.10
CA LEU A 102 -19.94 0.52 10.20
C LEU A 102 -19.06 0.12 11.39
N PRO A 103 -19.08 0.88 12.48
CA PRO A 103 -18.52 0.41 13.75
C PRO A 103 -19.30 -0.81 14.25
N LEU A 104 -18.57 -1.80 14.78
CA LEU A 104 -19.18 -2.97 15.38
C LEU A 104 -18.56 -3.25 16.76
N THR A 105 -19.40 -3.78 17.65
CA THR A 105 -18.93 -4.31 18.94
C THR A 105 -19.54 -5.70 19.12
N ALA A 106 -18.76 -6.63 19.68
CA ALA A 106 -19.25 -7.93 20.05
C ALA A 106 -18.88 -8.22 21.51
N ALA A 107 -19.82 -8.75 22.28
CA ALA A 107 -19.63 -9.09 23.66
C ALA A 107 -19.51 -10.61 23.78
N CYS A 108 -18.32 -11.11 24.10
CA CYS A 108 -18.11 -12.53 24.31
C CYS A 108 -18.38 -12.91 25.79
N ILE A 109 -18.77 -14.15 26.05
CA ILE A 109 -19.02 -14.65 27.42
C ILE A 109 -17.73 -14.65 28.24
N GLN A 110 -16.58 -14.92 27.59
CA GLN A 110 -15.24 -14.92 28.19
C GLN A 110 -14.27 -14.28 27.22
N ALA A 111 -13.12 -13.84 27.74
CA ALA A 111 -12.03 -13.32 26.89
C ALA A 111 -11.58 -14.42 25.91
N PRO A 112 -11.84 -14.25 24.59
CA PRO A 112 -11.51 -15.28 23.63
C PRO A 112 -9.99 -15.31 23.38
N ARG A 113 -9.43 -16.50 23.25
CA ARG A 113 -8.08 -16.69 22.72
C ARG A 113 -8.09 -16.80 21.20
N GLU A 114 -9.24 -17.17 20.67
CA GLU A 114 -9.48 -17.38 19.24
C GLU A 114 -10.85 -16.86 18.89
N LEU A 115 -10.99 -16.25 17.73
CA LEU A 115 -12.27 -15.88 17.14
C LEU A 115 -12.59 -16.81 15.99
N PHE A 116 -13.82 -17.28 15.95
CA PHE A 116 -14.36 -17.94 14.76
C PHE A 116 -15.30 -16.94 14.07
N VAL A 117 -14.84 -16.40 12.96
CA VAL A 117 -15.56 -15.36 12.20
C VAL A 117 -16.16 -16.00 10.98
N THR A 118 -17.48 -15.87 10.79
CA THR A 118 -18.16 -16.16 9.53
C THR A 118 -18.33 -14.84 8.79
N TYR A 119 -17.85 -14.78 7.57
CA TYR A 119 -17.97 -13.63 6.68
C TYR A 119 -18.56 -14.09 5.36
N ASN A 120 -19.76 -13.66 5.04
CA ASN A 120 -20.51 -14.10 3.86
C ASN A 120 -21.12 -12.93 3.08
N LEU A 121 -20.49 -11.73 3.16
CA LEU A 121 -20.93 -10.55 2.42
C LEU A 121 -20.62 -10.71 0.93
N LEU A 122 -21.57 -10.33 0.07
CA LEU A 122 -21.43 -10.12 -1.37
C LEU A 122 -21.01 -11.34 -2.21
N PHE A 123 -20.71 -12.50 -1.64
CA PHE A 123 -20.32 -13.70 -2.41
C PHE A 123 -21.45 -14.25 -3.28
N ASP A 124 -22.70 -13.92 -2.97
CA ASP A 124 -23.87 -14.23 -3.76
C ASP A 124 -24.03 -13.34 -5.00
N LEU A 125 -23.34 -12.21 -5.03
CA LEU A 125 -23.39 -11.21 -6.10
C LEU A 125 -22.12 -11.16 -6.94
N ASP A 126 -20.99 -11.31 -6.30
CA ASP A 126 -19.68 -11.29 -6.95
C ASP A 126 -18.82 -12.46 -6.46
N ALA A 127 -18.66 -13.47 -7.31
CA ALA A 127 -17.82 -14.64 -7.03
C ALA A 127 -16.32 -14.28 -6.87
N GLN A 128 -15.90 -13.08 -7.28
CA GLN A 128 -14.52 -12.58 -7.09
C GLN A 128 -14.39 -11.69 -5.85
N HIS A 129 -15.48 -11.47 -5.11
CA HIS A 129 -15.45 -10.68 -3.88
C HIS A 129 -14.40 -11.20 -2.89
N ARG A 130 -13.78 -10.30 -2.19
CA ARG A 130 -12.81 -10.61 -1.13
C ARG A 130 -13.16 -9.88 0.14
N GLY A 131 -13.38 -10.62 1.21
CA GLY A 131 -13.39 -10.08 2.56
C GLY A 131 -11.95 -9.97 3.08
N LEU A 132 -11.54 -8.79 3.49
CA LEU A 132 -10.23 -8.55 4.09
C LEU A 132 -10.41 -8.37 5.59
N ILE A 133 -10.11 -9.42 6.37
CA ILE A 133 -10.23 -9.36 7.84
C ILE A 133 -8.88 -8.98 8.43
N HIS A 134 -8.84 -7.86 9.14
CA HIS A 134 -7.66 -7.33 9.80
C HIS A 134 -7.77 -7.56 11.32
N VAL A 135 -6.78 -8.24 11.90
CA VAL A 135 -6.70 -8.45 13.36
C VAL A 135 -5.25 -8.23 13.79
N GLY A 136 -4.98 -7.10 14.43
CA GLY A 136 -3.61 -6.68 14.68
C GLY A 136 -2.83 -6.57 13.36
N ALA A 137 -1.66 -7.20 13.27
CA ALA A 137 -0.86 -7.23 12.03
C ALA A 137 -1.26 -8.34 11.05
N GLN A 138 -2.28 -9.13 11.35
CA GLN A 138 -2.73 -10.20 10.48
C GLN A 138 -3.80 -9.69 9.52
N THR A 139 -3.63 -9.99 8.23
CA THR A 139 -4.67 -9.81 7.22
C THR A 139 -5.04 -11.17 6.64
N ILE A 140 -6.29 -11.54 6.79
CA ILE A 140 -6.84 -12.80 6.29
C ILE A 140 -7.77 -12.47 5.11
N VAL A 141 -7.49 -13.07 3.96
CA VAL A 141 -8.33 -12.90 2.76
C VAL A 141 -9.36 -14.01 2.73
N VAL A 142 -10.62 -13.62 2.82
CA VAL A 142 -11.79 -14.52 2.73
C VAL A 142 -12.29 -14.48 1.30
N ARG A 143 -12.55 -15.66 0.75
CA ARG A 143 -13.04 -15.83 -0.63
C ARG A 143 -14.30 -16.70 -0.71
N ASP A 144 -14.74 -17.19 0.41
CA ASP A 144 -15.95 -18.00 0.55
C ASP A 144 -16.52 -17.81 1.96
N GLY A 145 -17.74 -18.29 2.20
CA GLY A 145 -18.43 -18.14 3.49
C GLY A 145 -17.97 -19.10 4.60
N SER A 146 -16.86 -19.80 4.44
CA SER A 146 -16.36 -20.74 5.45
C SER A 146 -15.94 -20.00 6.73
N PRO A 147 -16.25 -20.54 7.93
CA PRO A 147 -15.81 -19.95 9.18
C PRO A 147 -14.28 -19.93 9.28
N ILE A 148 -13.74 -18.77 9.67
CA ILE A 148 -12.31 -18.54 9.78
C ILE A 148 -11.93 -18.54 11.25
N ARG A 149 -10.89 -19.29 11.58
CA ARG A 149 -10.27 -19.26 12.89
C ARG A 149 -9.18 -18.21 12.94
N ILE A 150 -9.28 -17.26 13.86
CA ILE A 150 -8.34 -16.19 14.10
C ILE A 150 -7.76 -16.34 15.49
N ASP A 151 -6.47 -16.55 15.60
CA ASP A 151 -5.76 -16.64 16.86
C ASP A 151 -5.44 -15.23 17.37
N LEU A 152 -6.08 -14.81 18.46
CA LEU A 152 -5.83 -13.53 19.13
C LEU A 152 -4.57 -13.55 20.02
N GLY A 153 -4.06 -14.73 20.33
CA GLY A 153 -2.82 -14.92 21.08
C GLY A 153 -1.57 -14.83 20.20
N ALA A 154 -1.74 -14.80 18.88
CA ALA A 154 -0.66 -14.49 17.96
C ALA A 154 -0.25 -13.03 18.19
N ARG A 155 0.66 -12.82 19.15
CA ARG A 155 1.24 -11.51 19.45
C ARG A 155 1.76 -10.93 18.14
N THR A 156 1.30 -9.74 17.80
CA THR A 156 1.94 -8.91 16.81
C THR A 156 3.40 -8.76 17.21
N SER A 157 4.25 -9.63 16.67
CA SER A 157 5.66 -9.58 17.01
C SER A 157 6.33 -8.53 16.14
N VAL A 158 7.35 -7.86 16.66
CA VAL A 158 8.19 -6.96 15.84
C VAL A 158 8.69 -7.69 14.59
N ALA A 159 8.93 -9.00 14.68
CA ALA A 159 9.33 -9.82 13.54
C ALA A 159 8.26 -9.91 12.43
N SER A 160 6.96 -9.90 12.77
CA SER A 160 5.90 -9.88 11.76
C SER A 160 5.89 -8.55 11.00
N PHE A 161 6.11 -7.43 11.69
CA PHE A 161 6.21 -6.12 11.02
C PHE A 161 7.49 -5.99 10.18
N ILE A 162 8.62 -6.57 10.61
CA ILE A 162 9.82 -6.67 9.78
C ILE A 162 9.49 -7.41 8.47
N ARG A 163 8.83 -8.55 8.56
CA ARG A 163 8.41 -9.32 7.38
C ARG A 163 7.49 -8.50 6.48
N GLU A 164 6.51 -7.79 7.04
CA GLU A 164 5.61 -6.95 6.24
C GLU A 164 6.35 -5.79 5.56
N GLY A 165 7.33 -5.18 6.22
CA GLY A 165 8.18 -4.15 5.61
C GLY A 165 8.99 -4.69 4.42
N VAL A 166 9.57 -5.89 4.52
CA VAL A 166 10.24 -6.56 3.39
C VAL A 166 9.27 -6.81 2.25
N ILE A 167 8.09 -7.39 2.56
CA ILE A 167 7.06 -7.70 1.57
C ILE A 167 6.53 -6.43 0.90
N HIS A 168 6.36 -5.34 1.65
CA HIS A 168 5.91 -4.05 1.14
C HIS A 168 6.81 -3.55 0.00
N ILE A 169 8.13 -3.55 0.22
CA ILE A 169 9.10 -3.16 -0.82
C ILE A 169 9.06 -4.11 -2.03
N TRP A 170 8.95 -5.42 -1.80
CA TRP A 170 9.03 -6.41 -2.88
C TRP A 170 7.74 -6.53 -3.70
N LYS A 171 6.59 -6.21 -3.12
CA LYS A 171 5.31 -6.14 -3.82
C LYS A 171 5.04 -4.78 -4.47
N GLY A 172 5.61 -3.72 -3.91
CA GLY A 172 5.48 -2.37 -4.45
C GLY A 172 6.35 -2.17 -5.69
N ILE A 173 5.78 -2.36 -6.89
CA ILE A 173 6.52 -2.17 -8.15
C ILE A 173 7.05 -0.75 -8.27
N ASP A 174 6.31 0.25 -7.81
CA ASP A 174 6.72 1.65 -7.75
C ASP A 174 7.96 1.85 -6.85
N HIS A 175 8.03 1.18 -5.68
CA HIS A 175 9.20 1.21 -4.80
C HIS A 175 10.42 0.57 -5.46
N ILE A 176 10.23 -0.58 -6.13
CA ILE A 176 11.33 -1.26 -6.83
C ILE A 176 11.84 -0.38 -7.98
N LEU A 177 10.97 0.16 -8.82
CA LEU A 177 11.36 1.01 -9.94
C LEU A 177 12.00 2.32 -9.48
N PHE A 178 11.47 2.92 -8.41
CA PHE A 178 12.06 4.08 -7.77
C PHE A 178 13.48 3.80 -7.28
N LEU A 179 13.66 2.72 -6.49
CA LEU A 179 14.96 2.30 -5.98
C LEU A 179 15.95 2.02 -7.13
N LEU A 180 15.50 1.33 -8.17
CA LEU A 180 16.33 1.07 -9.34
C LEU A 180 16.75 2.38 -10.04
N CYS A 181 15.85 3.36 -10.17
CA CYS A 181 16.20 4.67 -10.72
C CYS A 181 17.24 5.40 -9.88
N LEU A 182 17.21 5.31 -8.55
CA LEU A 182 18.19 5.91 -7.68
C LEU A 182 19.56 5.21 -7.75
N VAL A 183 19.55 3.86 -7.85
CA VAL A 183 20.75 3.02 -7.82
C VAL A 183 21.44 2.94 -9.19
N LEU A 184 20.65 3.02 -10.28
CA LEU A 184 21.16 2.87 -11.64
C LEU A 184 22.32 3.79 -11.97
N PRO A 185 22.29 5.11 -11.67
CA PRO A 185 23.40 6.02 -11.96
C PRO A 185 24.58 5.92 -10.96
N ALA A 186 24.48 5.14 -9.87
CA ALA A 186 25.49 5.10 -8.83
C ALA A 186 26.85 4.55 -9.29
N VAL A 187 26.87 3.71 -10.32
CA VAL A 187 28.12 3.20 -10.91
C VAL A 187 28.82 4.22 -11.81
N PHE A 188 28.27 5.45 -11.93
CA PHE A 188 28.89 6.59 -12.60
C PHE A 188 29.09 7.74 -11.61
N GLN A 189 30.29 8.25 -11.53
CA GLN A 189 30.67 9.36 -10.68
C GLN A 189 30.98 10.61 -11.49
N SER A 190 30.56 11.78 -11.01
CA SER A 190 30.92 13.06 -11.58
C SER A 190 32.33 13.42 -11.12
N LYS A 191 33.31 13.36 -12.01
CA LYS A 191 34.69 13.83 -11.76
C LYS A 191 35.04 14.93 -12.77
N ARG A 192 35.38 16.13 -12.29
CA ARG A 192 35.77 17.29 -13.12
C ARG A 192 34.73 17.61 -14.22
N ALA A 193 33.45 17.70 -13.85
CA ALA A 193 32.32 17.93 -14.77
C ALA A 193 32.12 16.87 -15.88
N ARG A 194 32.74 15.71 -15.73
CA ARG A 194 32.55 14.56 -16.63
C ARG A 194 32.08 13.35 -15.87
N TRP A 195 31.05 12.69 -16.39
CA TRP A 195 30.57 11.44 -15.89
C TRP A 195 31.49 10.29 -16.33
N GLN A 196 32.09 9.61 -15.37
CA GLN A 196 33.01 8.51 -15.62
C GLN A 196 32.56 7.28 -14.83
N ALA A 197 32.80 6.10 -15.41
CA ALA A 197 32.53 4.85 -14.73
C ALA A 197 33.32 4.78 -13.40
N ALA A 198 32.64 4.44 -12.32
CA ALA A 198 33.26 4.32 -11.01
C ALA A 198 34.43 3.32 -11.03
N THR A 199 35.50 3.71 -10.37
CA THR A 199 36.73 2.90 -10.27
C THR A 199 36.74 2.01 -9.04
N SER A 200 36.02 2.40 -7.99
CA SER A 200 35.93 1.71 -6.71
C SER A 200 34.52 1.21 -6.45
N MET A 201 34.38 -0.08 -6.19
CA MET A 201 33.12 -0.68 -5.76
C MET A 201 32.69 -0.19 -4.37
N ARG A 202 33.68 0.09 -3.50
CA ARG A 202 33.43 0.61 -2.16
C ARG A 202 32.76 1.99 -2.21
N ASP A 203 33.25 2.89 -3.08
CA ASP A 203 32.67 4.23 -3.19
C ASP A 203 31.23 4.17 -3.70
N VAL A 204 30.93 3.28 -4.66
CA VAL A 204 29.58 3.02 -5.15
C VAL A 204 28.70 2.50 -4.01
N ALA A 205 29.19 1.52 -3.23
CA ALA A 205 28.43 0.95 -2.13
C ALA A 205 28.11 1.98 -1.04
N VAL A 206 29.06 2.85 -0.69
CA VAL A 206 28.86 3.94 0.29
C VAL A 206 27.81 4.92 -0.21
N GLU A 207 27.95 5.40 -1.45
CA GLU A 207 26.99 6.35 -2.06
C GLU A 207 25.57 5.78 -2.12
N VAL A 208 25.43 4.49 -2.45
CA VAL A 208 24.12 3.83 -2.48
C VAL A 208 23.57 3.66 -1.07
N LEU A 209 24.41 3.28 -0.10
CA LEU A 209 23.99 3.17 1.30
C LEU A 209 23.49 4.52 1.82
N GLU A 210 24.22 5.61 1.61
CA GLU A 210 23.79 6.97 1.98
C GLU A 210 22.42 7.30 1.35
N THR A 211 22.23 6.99 0.08
CA THR A 211 20.99 7.26 -0.65
C THR A 211 19.82 6.47 -0.10
N VAL A 212 20.00 5.16 0.14
CA VAL A 212 18.97 4.27 0.66
C VAL A 212 18.60 4.63 2.10
N THR A 213 19.60 4.86 2.95
CA THR A 213 19.35 5.27 4.35
C THR A 213 18.69 6.65 4.43
N ALA A 214 19.05 7.60 3.57
CA ALA A 214 18.36 8.90 3.50
C ALA A 214 16.89 8.74 3.13
N PHE A 215 16.57 7.88 2.17
CA PHE A 215 15.18 7.54 1.82
C PHE A 215 14.43 6.90 2.99
N THR A 216 15.01 5.87 3.62
CA THR A 216 14.35 5.16 4.74
C THR A 216 14.12 6.08 5.94
N LEU A 217 15.08 6.95 6.24
CA LEU A 217 14.94 7.94 7.31
C LEU A 217 13.77 8.91 7.03
N ALA A 218 13.71 9.47 5.83
CA ALA A 218 12.65 10.37 5.41
C ALA A 218 11.28 9.68 5.43
N HIS A 219 11.21 8.46 4.88
CA HIS A 219 10.02 7.61 4.90
C HIS A 219 9.54 7.35 6.33
N SER A 220 10.47 7.00 7.24
CA SER A 220 10.15 6.76 8.65
C SER A 220 9.58 7.99 9.34
N ILE A 221 10.12 9.17 9.07
CA ILE A 221 9.64 10.43 9.65
C ILE A 221 8.17 10.67 9.28
N THR A 222 7.84 10.61 8.00
CA THR A 222 6.47 10.89 7.53
C THR A 222 5.51 9.76 7.88
N LEU A 223 5.96 8.51 7.88
CA LEU A 223 5.17 7.38 8.34
C LEU A 223 4.77 7.54 9.82
N VAL A 224 5.71 7.93 10.69
CA VAL A 224 5.44 8.20 12.12
C VAL A 224 4.47 9.36 12.27
N ILE A 225 4.74 10.50 11.61
CA ILE A 225 3.89 11.72 11.69
C ILE A 225 2.45 11.39 11.28
N SER A 226 2.28 10.62 10.24
CA SER A 226 0.96 10.23 9.76
C SER A 226 0.30 9.16 10.65
N ALA A 227 1.06 8.15 11.10
CA ALA A 227 0.51 7.09 11.96
C ALA A 227 0.04 7.59 13.34
N VAL A 228 0.65 8.65 13.87
CA VAL A 228 0.17 9.32 15.11
C VAL A 228 -0.94 10.35 14.85
N GLY A 229 -1.40 10.49 13.61
CA GLY A 229 -2.52 11.36 13.25
C GLY A 229 -2.21 12.87 13.20
N LEU A 230 -0.92 13.27 13.22
CA LEU A 230 -0.53 14.69 13.15
C LEU A 230 -0.79 15.29 11.77
N ILE A 231 -0.59 14.51 10.70
CA ILE A 231 -0.86 14.92 9.32
C ILE A 231 -1.55 13.77 8.61
N SER A 232 -2.73 14.02 8.05
CA SER A 232 -3.45 13.10 7.18
C SER A 232 -3.59 13.73 5.80
N LEU A 233 -3.14 13.01 4.78
CA LEU A 233 -3.26 13.43 3.38
C LEU A 233 -4.22 12.50 2.65
N PRO A 234 -5.03 13.02 1.70
CA PRO A 234 -5.88 12.17 0.88
C PRO A 234 -5.04 11.12 0.13
N SER A 235 -5.45 9.86 0.17
CA SER A 235 -4.72 8.73 -0.43
C SER A 235 -4.43 8.97 -1.91
N ARG A 236 -5.42 9.47 -2.65
CA ARG A 236 -5.30 9.80 -4.08
C ARG A 236 -4.17 10.80 -4.36
N PHE A 237 -4.03 11.83 -3.51
CA PHE A 237 -2.93 12.80 -3.62
C PHE A 237 -1.57 12.13 -3.38
N VAL A 238 -1.49 11.32 -2.32
CA VAL A 238 -0.25 10.63 -1.93
C VAL A 238 0.20 9.65 -3.02
N GLU A 239 -0.71 8.82 -3.50
CA GLU A 239 -0.40 7.84 -4.55
C GLU A 239 0.03 8.49 -5.86
N THR A 240 -0.63 9.60 -6.25
CA THR A 240 -0.23 10.40 -7.41
C THR A 240 1.16 11.00 -7.21
N ALA A 241 1.45 11.56 -6.02
CA ALA A 241 2.74 12.13 -5.69
C ALA A 241 3.87 11.08 -5.68
N ILE A 242 3.58 9.86 -5.19
CA ILE A 242 4.50 8.71 -5.26
C ILE A 242 4.81 8.36 -6.73
N ALA A 243 3.80 8.24 -7.57
CA ALA A 243 4.02 7.95 -9.00
C ALA A 243 4.84 9.07 -9.70
N LEU A 244 4.53 10.35 -9.41
CA LEU A 244 5.31 11.49 -9.90
C LEU A 244 6.75 11.49 -9.41
N SER A 245 7.02 11.00 -8.20
CA SER A 245 8.37 10.87 -7.66
C SER A 245 9.22 9.88 -8.48
N VAL A 246 8.61 8.79 -8.94
CA VAL A 246 9.27 7.83 -9.85
C VAL A 246 9.58 8.47 -11.20
N VAL A 247 8.64 9.27 -11.75
CA VAL A 247 8.88 10.06 -12.97
C VAL A 247 10.07 10.99 -12.77
N ALA A 248 10.10 11.75 -11.67
CA ALA A 248 11.17 12.70 -11.37
C ALA A 248 12.54 12.00 -11.24
N ALA A 249 12.62 10.86 -10.55
CA ALA A 249 13.84 10.07 -10.43
C ALA A 249 14.32 9.54 -11.80
N ALA A 250 13.42 9.04 -12.62
CA ALA A 250 13.74 8.56 -13.96
C ALA A 250 14.19 9.68 -14.90
N LEU A 251 13.54 10.85 -14.87
CA LEU A 251 13.94 12.03 -15.64
C LEU A 251 15.30 12.58 -15.17
N ASN A 252 15.58 12.55 -13.85
CA ASN A 252 16.90 12.95 -13.35
C ASN A 252 18.02 12.06 -13.90
N ASN A 253 17.76 10.77 -14.16
CA ASN A 253 18.72 9.89 -14.83
C ASN A 253 18.97 10.30 -16.30
N LEU A 254 17.94 10.78 -16.99
CA LEU A 254 18.02 11.19 -18.38
C LEU A 254 18.72 12.56 -18.53
N PHE A 255 18.33 13.53 -17.72
CA PHE A 255 18.81 14.92 -17.86
C PHE A 255 19.97 15.26 -16.92
N ARG A 256 20.16 14.46 -15.86
CA ARG A 256 21.27 14.62 -14.87
C ARG A 256 21.34 16.02 -14.27
N THR A 257 20.19 16.53 -13.86
CA THR A 257 20.06 17.90 -13.35
C THR A 257 20.48 18.05 -11.89
N ILE A 258 20.35 16.97 -11.09
CA ILE A 258 20.63 16.98 -9.66
C ILE A 258 21.62 15.86 -9.33
N ASP A 259 22.81 16.25 -8.82
CA ASP A 259 23.87 15.32 -8.44
C ASP A 259 23.75 14.82 -7.00
N ALA A 260 23.06 15.57 -6.12
CA ALA A 260 22.87 15.23 -4.70
C ALA A 260 21.81 14.13 -4.53
N ARG A 261 22.17 12.88 -4.85
CA ARG A 261 21.24 11.73 -4.87
C ARG A 261 20.59 11.48 -3.53
N TRP A 262 21.36 11.57 -2.44
CA TRP A 262 20.82 11.42 -1.09
C TRP A 262 19.74 12.46 -0.77
N ALA A 263 19.90 13.70 -1.23
CA ALA A 263 18.92 14.76 -1.00
C ALA A 263 17.64 14.54 -1.81
N VAL A 264 17.77 14.05 -3.07
CA VAL A 264 16.62 13.63 -3.89
C VAL A 264 15.91 12.46 -3.21
N ALA A 265 16.65 11.43 -2.79
CA ALA A 265 16.08 10.28 -2.11
C ALA A 265 15.37 10.67 -0.81
N PHE A 266 15.94 11.57 -0.02
CA PHE A 266 15.32 12.10 1.19
C PHE A 266 14.02 12.85 0.89
N ALA A 267 14.07 13.82 -0.03
CA ALA A 267 12.88 14.61 -0.39
C ALA A 267 11.72 13.74 -0.92
N LEU A 268 12.05 12.77 -1.78
CA LEU A 268 11.05 11.86 -2.32
C LEU A 268 10.61 10.80 -1.29
N GLY A 269 11.50 10.37 -0.39
CA GLY A 269 11.17 9.48 0.73
C GLY A 269 10.11 10.05 1.66
N LEU A 270 10.09 11.37 1.88
CA LEU A 270 9.03 12.04 2.65
C LEU A 270 7.63 11.82 2.04
N LEU A 271 7.52 11.74 0.72
CA LEU A 271 6.23 11.46 0.06
C LEU A 271 5.80 10.01 0.25
N HIS A 272 6.76 9.08 0.13
CA HIS A 272 6.48 7.64 0.21
C HIS A 272 5.99 7.19 1.60
N GLY A 273 6.45 7.84 2.68
CA GLY A 273 6.05 7.47 4.04
C GLY A 273 4.55 7.70 4.35
N PHE A 274 3.90 8.62 3.64
CA PHE A 274 2.44 8.78 3.76
C PHE A 274 1.65 7.64 3.12
N GLY A 275 2.23 6.89 2.16
CA GLY A 275 1.52 5.88 1.39
C GLY A 275 1.11 4.63 2.18
N PHE A 276 1.76 4.33 3.30
CA PHE A 276 1.48 3.15 4.13
C PHE A 276 0.80 3.48 5.47
N SER A 277 0.66 4.75 5.79
CA SER A 277 0.14 5.19 7.08
C SER A 277 -1.31 4.79 7.33
N SER A 278 -2.16 4.82 6.29
CA SER A 278 -3.56 4.40 6.40
C SER A 278 -3.69 2.96 6.88
N VAL A 279 -2.89 2.05 6.36
CA VAL A 279 -2.88 0.63 6.76
C VAL A 279 -2.53 0.48 8.24
N LEU A 280 -1.57 1.26 8.76
CA LEU A 280 -1.17 1.22 10.17
C LEU A 280 -2.21 1.84 11.10
N ILE A 281 -2.87 2.91 10.68
CA ILE A 281 -3.98 3.54 11.43
C ILE A 281 -5.16 2.57 11.52
N ASP A 282 -5.48 1.89 10.41
CA ASP A 282 -6.59 0.93 10.33
C ASP A 282 -6.38 -0.30 11.22
N LEU A 283 -5.14 -0.61 11.59
CA LEU A 283 -4.84 -1.67 12.56
C LEU A 283 -5.29 -1.33 13.99
N GLY A 284 -5.58 -0.05 14.32
CA GLY A 284 -6.06 0.38 15.63
C GLY A 284 -5.13 0.00 16.79
N LEU A 285 -3.81 -0.06 16.57
CA LEU A 285 -2.84 -0.54 17.53
C LEU A 285 -2.72 0.41 18.75
N PRO A 286 -2.63 -0.11 19.99
CA PRO A 286 -2.27 0.70 21.14
C PRO A 286 -0.91 1.38 20.95
N SER A 287 -0.72 2.57 21.53
CA SER A 287 0.48 3.41 21.30
C SER A 287 1.82 2.68 21.52
N ARG A 288 1.89 1.75 22.47
CA ARG A 288 3.12 0.96 22.71
C ARG A 288 3.40 -0.04 21.60
N GLU A 289 2.36 -0.69 21.07
CA GLU A 289 2.47 -1.66 19.98
C GLU A 289 2.74 -0.94 18.65
N LEU A 290 2.19 0.25 18.48
CA LEU A 290 2.41 1.10 17.30
C LEU A 290 3.90 1.44 17.14
N ILE A 291 4.62 1.79 18.22
CA ILE A 291 6.06 2.05 18.16
C ILE A 291 6.82 0.81 17.67
N GLY A 292 6.52 -0.36 18.23
CA GLY A 292 7.13 -1.62 17.83
C GLY A 292 6.82 -1.99 16.37
N ALA A 293 5.59 -1.72 15.94
CA ALA A 293 5.15 -1.91 14.55
C ALA A 293 5.91 -1.01 13.57
N LEU A 294 5.99 0.28 13.86
CA LEU A 294 6.70 1.27 13.06
C LEU A 294 8.18 0.96 12.93
N LEU A 295 8.85 0.65 14.05
CA LEU A 295 10.26 0.29 14.05
C LEU A 295 10.51 -1.00 13.29
N GLY A 296 9.71 -2.05 13.54
CA GLY A 296 9.82 -3.32 12.85
C GLY A 296 9.60 -3.17 11.34
N PHE A 297 8.56 -2.45 10.95
CA PHE A 297 8.27 -2.19 9.54
C PHE A 297 9.41 -1.47 8.82
N ASN A 298 9.95 -0.38 9.41
CA ASN A 298 11.05 0.37 8.80
C ASN A 298 12.34 -0.46 8.70
N ILE A 299 12.66 -1.29 9.71
CA ILE A 299 13.77 -2.25 9.63
C ILE A 299 13.52 -3.23 8.46
N GLY A 300 12.29 -3.70 8.29
CA GLY A 300 11.91 -4.56 7.17
C GLY A 300 12.07 -3.89 5.81
N VAL A 301 11.66 -2.63 5.68
CA VAL A 301 11.86 -1.81 4.48
C VAL A 301 13.35 -1.74 4.14
N GLU A 302 14.22 -1.42 5.12
CA GLU A 302 15.66 -1.31 4.92
C GLU A 302 16.30 -2.66 4.50
N ILE A 303 15.89 -3.76 5.14
CA ILE A 303 16.33 -5.11 4.75
C ILE A 303 15.88 -5.42 3.31
N GLY A 304 14.63 -5.13 2.96
CA GLY A 304 14.08 -5.35 1.62
C GLY A 304 14.84 -4.59 0.54
N GLN A 305 15.15 -3.33 0.79
CA GLN A 305 15.94 -2.48 -0.10
C GLN A 305 17.39 -2.95 -0.19
N ALA A 306 18.03 -3.29 0.93
CA ALA A 306 19.39 -3.80 0.97
C ALA A 306 19.54 -5.09 0.16
N ALA A 307 18.56 -5.99 0.21
CA ALA A 307 18.56 -7.21 -0.58
C ALA A 307 18.53 -6.93 -2.10
N ILE A 308 17.73 -5.96 -2.55
CA ILE A 308 17.68 -5.54 -3.96
C ILE A 308 19.01 -4.91 -4.38
N VAL A 309 19.55 -4.01 -3.56
CA VAL A 309 20.81 -3.32 -3.81
C VAL A 309 22.00 -4.28 -3.87
N LEU A 310 22.04 -5.26 -2.96
CA LEU A 310 23.10 -6.27 -2.90
C LEU A 310 23.21 -7.09 -4.18
N VAL A 311 22.10 -7.32 -4.87
CA VAL A 311 22.07 -8.00 -6.17
C VAL A 311 22.35 -7.02 -7.31
N THR A 312 21.72 -5.85 -7.28
CA THR A 312 21.72 -4.91 -8.41
C THR A 312 23.08 -4.23 -8.60
N ILE A 313 23.75 -3.79 -7.51
CA ILE A 313 25.00 -3.04 -7.60
C ILE A 313 26.14 -3.87 -8.21
N PRO A 314 26.42 -5.13 -7.81
CA PRO A 314 27.46 -5.92 -8.46
C PRO A 314 27.22 -6.11 -9.96
N LEU A 315 25.96 -6.36 -10.35
CA LEU A 315 25.59 -6.52 -11.76
C LEU A 315 25.82 -5.23 -12.56
N LEU A 316 25.36 -4.08 -12.04
CA LEU A 316 25.59 -2.79 -12.68
C LEU A 316 27.07 -2.45 -12.75
N TYR A 317 27.82 -2.73 -11.68
CA TYR A 317 29.25 -2.48 -11.64
C TYR A 317 30.02 -3.32 -12.67
N LEU A 318 29.59 -4.58 -12.89
CA LEU A 318 30.19 -5.45 -13.90
C LEU A 318 30.00 -4.88 -15.32
N ILE A 319 28.81 -4.43 -15.65
CA ILE A 319 28.45 -3.94 -17.00
C ILE A 319 28.70 -2.45 -17.21
N ARG A 320 29.13 -1.69 -16.20
CA ARG A 320 29.20 -0.21 -16.19
C ARG A 320 29.98 0.44 -17.35
N ARG A 321 30.86 -0.31 -18.01
CA ARG A 321 31.67 0.16 -19.16
C ARG A 321 31.14 -0.30 -20.51
N THR A 322 30.00 -1.00 -20.54
CA THR A 322 29.43 -1.58 -21.75
C THR A 322 28.31 -0.72 -22.33
N LEU A 323 27.98 -0.93 -23.61
CA LEU A 323 26.81 -0.34 -24.23
C LEU A 323 25.50 -0.82 -23.61
N ALA A 324 25.50 -2.05 -23.05
CA ALA A 324 24.34 -2.60 -22.35
C ALA A 324 23.96 -1.74 -21.15
N TYR A 325 24.92 -1.26 -20.36
CA TYR A 325 24.65 -0.34 -19.28
C TYR A 325 24.04 0.99 -19.76
N GLN A 326 24.59 1.55 -20.85
CA GLN A 326 24.03 2.80 -21.42
C GLN A 326 22.60 2.61 -21.91
N ALA A 327 22.32 1.50 -22.57
CA ALA A 327 20.97 1.14 -23.01
C ALA A 327 20.02 0.97 -21.80
N LEU A 328 20.49 0.35 -20.71
CA LEU A 328 19.74 0.19 -19.49
C LEU A 328 19.47 1.54 -18.80
N LEU A 329 20.47 2.42 -18.71
CA LEU A 329 20.34 3.73 -18.10
C LEU A 329 19.35 4.62 -18.88
N TRP A 330 19.56 4.78 -20.17
CA TRP A 330 18.73 5.66 -21.00
C TRP A 330 17.38 5.03 -21.34
N GLY A 331 17.40 3.81 -21.87
CA GLY A 331 16.19 3.10 -22.28
C GLY A 331 15.34 2.67 -21.08
N GLY A 332 15.98 2.12 -20.05
CA GLY A 332 15.29 1.71 -18.83
C GLY A 332 14.64 2.90 -18.13
N SER A 333 15.37 4.00 -17.92
CA SER A 333 14.80 5.21 -17.30
C SER A 333 13.69 5.82 -18.15
N GLY A 334 13.79 5.80 -19.48
CA GLY A 334 12.72 6.23 -20.36
C GLY A 334 11.44 5.39 -20.21
N VAL A 335 11.57 4.07 -20.17
CA VAL A 335 10.44 3.15 -19.95
C VAL A 335 9.80 3.39 -18.58
N VAL A 336 10.62 3.52 -17.52
CA VAL A 336 10.10 3.79 -16.16
C VAL A 336 9.38 5.13 -16.12
N ALA A 337 9.92 6.18 -16.75
CA ALA A 337 9.26 7.50 -16.81
C ALA A 337 7.87 7.41 -17.47
N CYS A 338 7.75 6.68 -18.58
CA CYS A 338 6.48 6.48 -19.27
C CYS A 338 5.48 5.69 -18.42
N LEU A 339 5.90 4.57 -17.82
CA LEU A 339 5.03 3.76 -16.95
C LEU A 339 4.54 4.56 -15.74
N ALA A 340 5.44 5.24 -15.06
CA ALA A 340 5.10 6.05 -13.89
C ALA A 340 4.20 7.25 -14.26
N ALA A 341 4.36 7.85 -15.43
CA ALA A 341 3.46 8.90 -15.93
C ALA A 341 2.04 8.36 -16.16
N ILE A 342 1.90 7.16 -16.74
CA ILE A 342 0.61 6.48 -16.92
C ILE A 342 -0.03 6.22 -15.53
N TRP A 343 0.72 5.71 -14.57
CA TRP A 343 0.21 5.49 -13.21
C TRP A 343 -0.20 6.79 -12.52
N SER A 344 0.58 7.88 -12.69
CA SER A 344 0.22 9.20 -12.15
C SER A 344 -1.12 9.68 -12.73
N TYR A 345 -1.31 9.51 -14.03
CA TYR A 345 -2.57 9.86 -14.69
C TYR A 345 -3.74 9.03 -14.15
N GLN A 346 -3.58 7.71 -14.07
CA GLN A 346 -4.61 6.80 -13.55
C GLN A 346 -5.00 7.15 -12.10
N ARG A 347 -4.00 7.37 -11.22
CA ARG A 347 -4.25 7.71 -9.81
C ARG A 347 -4.82 9.11 -9.61
N CYS A 348 -4.62 10.02 -10.55
CA CYS A 348 -5.14 11.40 -10.47
C CYS A 348 -6.57 11.53 -11.00
N PHE A 349 -6.92 10.81 -12.08
CA PHE A 349 -8.15 11.07 -12.85
C PHE A 349 -9.10 9.88 -12.94
N VAL A 350 -8.65 8.69 -12.63
CA VAL A 350 -9.46 7.46 -12.61
C VAL A 350 -9.64 6.95 -11.20
#